data_2abc37ae148b4830c67a76a1b33b57b1
#
_entry.id   2abc37ae148b4830c67a76a1b33b57b1
#
_cell.length_a   1.000
_cell.length_b   1.000
_cell.length_c   1.000
_cell.angle_alpha   90.00
_cell.angle_beta   90.00
_cell.angle_gamma   90.00
#
_symmetry.space_group_name_H-M   'P 1'
#
loop_
_entity.id
_entity.type
_entity.pdbx_description
1 polymer ?
#
loop_
_entity_poly.entity_id
_entity_poly.type
_entity_poly.pdbx_seq_one_letter_code
_entity_poly.pdbx_strand_id
1 'polypeptide(L)'
;VDEKQIAELALQENRGEARIFSLGVGYDVNSRLLDRLSAAHRGRTAYVLPGAQIDAAVAAIEAGIASPLLTDLQLRLTDAAGREAEGITRTWPKKSSDLYRGEVFVYTGRYRDAGEVRLELTGKRDGGPVTLTGTGQLTAQSSDSSLSFVERLWAGRRIAELTAQMDQNGESDELLTELLELSKKHGILTPWTSFLADERQSLDAVTALPALRGAVREQAQRVSGAAAIHSRSTLQRLAASAGAAPAFGSGGMLSGAAGQSSAPRPGATAVDAATAKRGILSPRVVGNRTFFWKESCWVEVDLQTADRNSAERVVMFSDQYFALSDKDADASLCLAAFGEQPVLIRLGQVVYLIEPARGAGESTERP
;
A
#
# COMPACT_ATOMS: atom_id res chain seq x y z
N VAL A 1 -29.75 13.61 -4.14
CA VAL A 1 -29.73 12.25 -4.71
C VAL A 1 -28.60 11.49 -4.03
N ASP A 2 -28.91 10.31 -3.50
CA ASP A 2 -27.95 9.49 -2.79
C ASP A 2 -26.97 8.84 -3.80
N GLU A 3 -25.65 8.87 -3.50
CA GLU A 3 -24.61 8.26 -4.32
C GLU A 3 -24.88 6.78 -4.59
N LYS A 4 -25.44 6.06 -3.61
CA LYS A 4 -25.78 4.65 -3.73
C LYS A 4 -26.87 4.44 -4.78
N GLN A 5 -27.91 5.28 -4.77
CA GLN A 5 -28.98 5.23 -5.76
C GLN A 5 -28.49 5.52 -7.18
N ILE A 6 -27.54 6.48 -7.34
CA ILE A 6 -26.93 6.77 -8.65
C ILE A 6 -26.16 5.55 -9.14
N ALA A 7 -25.34 4.92 -8.28
CA ALA A 7 -24.55 3.76 -8.67
C ALA A 7 -25.43 2.55 -9.02
N GLU A 8 -26.50 2.32 -8.25
CA GLU A 8 -27.48 1.26 -8.53
C GLU A 8 -28.23 1.49 -9.84
N LEU A 9 -28.67 2.72 -10.09
CA LEU A 9 -29.33 3.08 -11.35
C LEU A 9 -28.40 2.88 -12.55
N ALA A 10 -27.14 3.32 -12.42
CA ALA A 10 -26.14 3.12 -13.47
C ALA A 10 -25.91 1.62 -13.78
N LEU A 11 -25.90 0.75 -12.76
CA LEU A 11 -25.81 -0.68 -12.95
C LEU A 11 -27.04 -1.28 -13.66
N GLN A 12 -28.23 -0.81 -13.31
CA GLN A 12 -29.49 -1.26 -13.92
C GLN A 12 -29.61 -0.85 -15.38
N GLU A 13 -29.17 0.36 -15.73
CA GLU A 13 -29.29 0.91 -17.08
C GLU A 13 -28.13 0.48 -17.99
N ASN A 14 -26.99 0.08 -17.44
CA ASN A 14 -25.82 -0.36 -18.23
C ASN A 14 -25.94 -1.80 -18.74
N ARG A 15 -27.03 -2.10 -19.44
CA ARG A 15 -27.34 -3.46 -19.98
C ARG A 15 -26.37 -3.89 -21.07
N GLY A 16 -25.70 -2.94 -21.72
CA GLY A 16 -24.69 -3.18 -22.76
C GLY A 16 -23.31 -3.42 -22.20
N GLU A 17 -23.15 -3.49 -20.88
CA GLU A 17 -21.87 -3.66 -20.21
C GLU A 17 -20.79 -2.65 -20.67
N ALA A 18 -21.23 -1.43 -20.98
CA ALA A 18 -20.32 -0.36 -21.36
C ALA A 18 -19.35 -0.04 -20.21
N ARG A 19 -18.11 0.25 -20.55
CA ARG A 19 -17.10 0.69 -19.58
C ARG A 19 -17.28 2.15 -19.26
N ILE A 20 -17.19 2.50 -17.98
CA ILE A 20 -17.29 3.89 -17.52
C ILE A 20 -15.93 4.37 -17.05
N PHE A 21 -15.35 5.31 -17.77
CA PHE A 21 -14.14 6.01 -17.38
C PHE A 21 -14.52 7.41 -16.88
N SER A 22 -14.11 7.74 -15.66
CA SER A 22 -14.46 9.01 -15.02
C SER A 22 -13.25 9.94 -14.98
N LEU A 23 -13.48 11.21 -15.28
CA LEU A 23 -12.49 12.27 -15.15
C LEU A 23 -12.98 13.32 -14.17
N GLY A 24 -12.36 13.39 -12.99
CA GLY A 24 -12.63 14.43 -12.00
C GLY A 24 -11.71 15.62 -12.21
N VAL A 25 -12.26 16.79 -12.52
CA VAL A 25 -11.48 18.02 -12.75
C VAL A 25 -11.71 18.99 -11.60
N GLY A 26 -10.63 19.47 -10.98
CA GLY A 26 -10.68 20.39 -9.85
C GLY A 26 -10.93 19.70 -8.51
N TYR A 27 -11.30 20.49 -7.50
CA TYR A 27 -11.48 19.98 -6.12
C TYR A 27 -12.95 19.70 -5.75
N ASP A 28 -13.90 20.25 -6.50
CA ASP A 28 -15.33 20.17 -6.17
C ASP A 28 -16.04 18.94 -6.76
N VAL A 29 -15.27 17.89 -7.00
CA VAL A 29 -15.79 16.63 -7.55
C VAL A 29 -16.08 15.64 -6.44
N ASN A 30 -17.20 14.92 -6.56
CA ASN A 30 -17.49 13.79 -5.69
C ASN A 30 -16.62 12.58 -6.10
N SER A 31 -15.42 12.52 -5.54
CA SER A 31 -14.43 11.50 -5.89
C SER A 31 -14.91 10.08 -5.58
N ARG A 32 -15.67 9.91 -4.50
CA ARG A 32 -16.21 8.60 -4.09
C ARG A 32 -17.22 8.06 -5.11
N LEU A 33 -18.12 8.91 -5.59
CA LEU A 33 -19.10 8.53 -6.62
C LEU A 33 -18.41 8.16 -7.93
N LEU A 34 -17.42 8.96 -8.38
CA LEU A 34 -16.68 8.69 -9.61
C LEU A 34 -15.95 7.35 -9.55
N ASP A 35 -15.24 7.08 -8.47
CA ASP A 35 -14.54 5.80 -8.26
C ASP A 35 -15.51 4.63 -8.24
N ARG A 36 -16.65 4.77 -7.55
CA ARG A 36 -17.66 3.73 -7.46
C ARG A 36 -18.28 3.41 -8.83
N LEU A 37 -18.63 4.42 -9.61
CA LEU A 37 -19.16 4.25 -10.96
C LEU A 37 -18.16 3.55 -11.88
N SER A 38 -16.92 4.03 -11.92
CA SER A 38 -15.89 3.44 -12.76
C SER A 38 -15.56 2.00 -12.37
N ALA A 39 -15.39 1.72 -11.08
CA ALA A 39 -15.08 0.38 -10.59
C ALA A 39 -16.21 -0.63 -10.86
N ALA A 40 -17.49 -0.21 -10.72
CA ALA A 40 -18.64 -1.06 -10.99
C ALA A 40 -18.76 -1.42 -12.47
N HIS A 41 -18.27 -0.57 -13.37
CA HIS A 41 -18.41 -0.69 -14.83
C HIS A 41 -17.08 -0.96 -15.55
N ARG A 42 -16.16 -1.66 -14.92
CA ARG A 42 -14.86 -2.10 -15.51
C ARG A 42 -14.00 -0.97 -16.09
N GLY A 43 -14.24 0.26 -15.61
CA GLY A 43 -13.46 1.43 -15.99
C GLY A 43 -12.54 1.91 -14.89
N ARG A 44 -12.09 3.16 -15.01
CA ARG A 44 -11.14 3.78 -14.09
C ARG A 44 -11.45 5.26 -13.91
N THR A 45 -11.03 5.82 -12.80
CA THR A 45 -11.13 7.26 -12.52
C THR A 45 -9.75 7.90 -12.59
N ALA A 46 -9.66 9.03 -13.24
CA ALA A 46 -8.51 9.92 -13.18
C ALA A 46 -8.91 11.28 -12.57
N TYR A 47 -7.96 11.90 -11.87
CA TYR A 47 -8.17 13.21 -11.25
C TYR A 47 -7.19 14.21 -11.80
N VAL A 48 -7.70 15.37 -12.25
CA VAL A 48 -6.92 16.50 -12.75
C VAL A 48 -7.04 17.65 -11.78
N LEU A 49 -5.94 18.00 -11.13
CA LEU A 49 -5.90 19.11 -10.18
C LEU A 49 -5.86 20.48 -10.90
N PRO A 50 -6.28 21.56 -10.24
CA PRO A 50 -6.13 22.92 -10.77
C PRO A 50 -4.67 23.21 -11.13
N GLY A 51 -4.45 23.73 -12.31
CA GLY A 51 -3.11 24.01 -12.86
C GLY A 51 -2.47 22.85 -13.63
N ALA A 52 -3.04 21.66 -13.63
CA ALA A 52 -2.59 20.56 -14.46
C ALA A 52 -3.16 20.65 -15.88
N GLN A 53 -2.47 20.05 -16.85
CA GLN A 53 -2.92 20.03 -18.24
C GLN A 53 -4.01 19.00 -18.45
N ILE A 54 -5.24 19.45 -18.67
CA ILE A 54 -6.40 18.57 -18.89
C ILE A 54 -6.20 17.73 -20.15
N ASP A 55 -5.64 18.32 -21.22
CA ASP A 55 -5.42 17.64 -22.49
C ASP A 55 -4.51 16.41 -22.33
N ALA A 56 -3.46 16.52 -21.50
CA ALA A 56 -2.57 15.40 -21.22
C ALA A 56 -3.28 14.27 -20.45
N ALA A 57 -4.17 14.61 -19.52
CA ALA A 57 -4.97 13.63 -18.79
C ALA A 57 -5.99 12.94 -19.70
N VAL A 58 -6.66 13.69 -20.58
CA VAL A 58 -7.60 13.12 -21.56
C VAL A 58 -6.86 12.21 -22.54
N ALA A 59 -5.72 12.64 -23.07
CA ALA A 59 -4.91 11.82 -23.98
C ALA A 59 -4.41 10.51 -23.30
N ALA A 60 -4.04 10.56 -22.03
CA ALA A 60 -3.67 9.37 -21.27
C ALA A 60 -4.85 8.41 -21.08
N ILE A 61 -6.06 8.95 -20.84
CA ILE A 61 -7.30 8.18 -20.78
C ILE A 61 -7.57 7.53 -22.14
N GLU A 62 -7.54 8.31 -23.21
CA GLU A 62 -7.79 7.83 -24.57
C GLU A 62 -6.81 6.71 -24.97
N ALA A 63 -5.52 6.90 -24.72
CA ALA A 63 -4.50 5.89 -24.99
C ALA A 63 -4.73 4.58 -24.21
N GLY A 64 -5.24 4.68 -22.97
CA GLY A 64 -5.61 3.52 -22.15
C GLY A 64 -6.90 2.83 -22.62
N ILE A 65 -7.84 3.56 -23.20
CA ILE A 65 -9.15 3.05 -23.64
C ILE A 65 -9.07 2.43 -25.03
N ALA A 66 -8.28 3.01 -25.91
CA ALA A 66 -8.33 2.78 -27.38
C ALA A 66 -8.05 1.35 -27.81
N SER A 67 -7.42 0.52 -27.00
CA SER A 67 -7.06 -0.85 -27.42
C SER A 67 -6.96 -1.80 -26.22
N PRO A 68 -8.06 -2.38 -25.73
CA PRO A 68 -7.95 -3.49 -24.81
C PRO A 68 -7.21 -4.64 -25.51
N LEU A 69 -6.16 -5.12 -24.89
CA LEU A 69 -5.37 -6.25 -25.41
C LEU A 69 -6.10 -7.58 -25.16
N LEU A 70 -6.70 -7.71 -23.98
CA LEU A 70 -7.51 -8.84 -23.56
C LEU A 70 -8.71 -8.33 -22.75
N THR A 71 -9.89 -8.85 -23.05
CA THR A 71 -11.12 -8.60 -22.31
C THR A 71 -11.62 -9.84 -21.61
N ASP A 72 -12.51 -9.67 -20.63
CA ASP A 72 -13.15 -10.77 -19.90
C ASP A 72 -12.13 -11.76 -19.28
N LEU A 73 -11.06 -11.20 -18.68
CA LEU A 73 -10.01 -12.01 -18.07
C LEU A 73 -10.55 -12.88 -16.93
N GLN A 74 -10.16 -14.13 -16.92
CA GLN A 74 -10.40 -15.07 -15.82
C GLN A 74 -9.11 -15.83 -15.52
N LEU A 75 -8.70 -15.83 -14.26
CA LEU A 75 -7.55 -16.59 -13.81
C LEU A 75 -8.02 -17.82 -13.03
N ARG A 76 -7.57 -18.97 -13.46
CA ARG A 76 -7.75 -20.24 -12.78
C ARG A 76 -6.41 -20.74 -12.28
N LEU A 77 -6.36 -21.18 -11.03
CA LEU A 77 -5.19 -21.76 -10.40
C LEU A 77 -5.51 -23.21 -10.04
N THR A 78 -4.66 -24.13 -10.48
CA THR A 78 -4.82 -25.55 -10.21
C THR A 78 -3.54 -26.12 -9.62
N ASP A 79 -3.69 -27.20 -8.83
CA ASP A 79 -2.57 -28.01 -8.37
C ASP A 79 -1.96 -28.86 -9.51
N ALA A 80 -0.89 -29.60 -9.21
CA ALA A 80 -0.25 -30.49 -10.18
C ALA A 80 -1.19 -31.59 -10.72
N ALA A 81 -2.25 -31.95 -9.97
CA ALA A 81 -3.26 -32.94 -10.38
C ALA A 81 -4.42 -32.31 -11.18
N GLY A 82 -4.38 -30.99 -11.44
CA GLY A 82 -5.42 -30.28 -12.20
C GLY A 82 -6.67 -29.93 -11.37
N ARG A 83 -6.66 -30.14 -10.07
CA ARG A 83 -7.74 -29.73 -9.17
C ARG A 83 -7.58 -28.25 -8.82
N GLU A 84 -8.67 -27.57 -8.51
CA GLU A 84 -8.60 -26.19 -8.06
C GLU A 84 -7.64 -26.05 -6.86
N ALA A 85 -6.71 -25.09 -6.92
CA ALA A 85 -5.71 -24.89 -5.86
C ALA A 85 -6.39 -24.37 -4.59
N GLU A 86 -6.75 -25.31 -3.71
CA GLU A 86 -7.33 -24.97 -2.41
C GLU A 86 -6.32 -24.23 -1.53
N GLY A 87 -6.82 -23.43 -0.59
CA GLY A 87 -5.98 -22.69 0.35
C GLY A 87 -5.41 -21.37 -0.16
N ILE A 88 -5.66 -20.99 -1.41
CA ILE A 88 -5.34 -19.65 -1.93
C ILE A 88 -6.47 -18.69 -1.54
N THR A 89 -6.14 -17.70 -0.74
CA THR A 89 -7.12 -16.77 -0.15
C THR A 89 -6.66 -15.32 -0.26
N ARG A 90 -7.56 -14.38 0.06
CA ARG A 90 -7.27 -12.94 0.07
C ARG A 90 -6.58 -12.48 -1.20
N THR A 91 -7.11 -12.92 -2.32
CA THR A 91 -6.57 -12.67 -3.66
C THR A 91 -6.97 -11.30 -4.19
N TRP A 92 -6.12 -10.72 -5.02
CA TRP A 92 -6.36 -9.48 -5.74
C TRP A 92 -5.82 -9.56 -7.17
N PRO A 93 -6.56 -9.08 -8.20
CA PRO A 93 -7.92 -8.56 -8.14
C PRO A 93 -8.96 -9.65 -7.89
N LYS A 94 -10.05 -9.34 -7.21
CA LYS A 94 -11.18 -10.29 -7.01
C LYS A 94 -11.98 -10.56 -8.28
N LYS A 95 -12.12 -9.51 -9.09
CA LYS A 95 -12.71 -9.59 -10.42
C LYS A 95 -11.62 -9.18 -11.41
N SER A 96 -11.41 -9.97 -12.42
CA SER A 96 -10.48 -9.64 -13.47
C SER A 96 -11.00 -8.44 -14.25
N SER A 97 -10.15 -7.45 -14.42
CA SER A 97 -10.40 -6.31 -15.30
C SER A 97 -9.82 -6.62 -16.68
N ASP A 98 -10.24 -5.86 -17.66
CA ASP A 98 -9.61 -5.92 -18.98
C ASP A 98 -8.14 -5.47 -18.89
N LEU A 99 -7.30 -6.04 -19.75
CA LEU A 99 -5.89 -5.73 -19.85
C LEU A 99 -5.63 -4.88 -21.09
N TYR A 100 -4.99 -3.74 -20.88
CA TYR A 100 -4.68 -2.81 -21.98
C TYR A 100 -3.22 -2.91 -22.40
N ARG A 101 -2.91 -2.38 -23.59
CA ARG A 101 -1.55 -2.41 -24.12
C ARG A 101 -0.58 -1.69 -23.19
N GLY A 102 0.54 -2.33 -22.86
CA GLY A 102 1.54 -1.81 -21.94
C GLY A 102 1.26 -2.05 -20.46
N GLU A 103 0.15 -2.69 -20.12
CA GLU A 103 -0.16 -3.09 -18.76
C GLU A 103 0.38 -4.48 -18.42
N VAL A 104 0.67 -4.67 -17.14
CA VAL A 104 1.05 -5.96 -16.57
C VAL A 104 -0.09 -6.47 -15.70
N PHE A 105 -0.59 -7.67 -15.98
CA PHE A 105 -1.55 -8.33 -15.10
C PHE A 105 -0.82 -8.92 -13.90
N VAL A 106 -1.12 -8.39 -12.72
CA VAL A 106 -0.50 -8.84 -11.47
C VAL A 106 -1.57 -9.40 -10.54
N TYR A 107 -1.41 -10.65 -10.20
CA TYR A 107 -2.28 -11.34 -9.25
C TYR A 107 -1.52 -11.63 -7.96
N THR A 108 -2.10 -11.31 -6.83
CA THR A 108 -1.52 -11.53 -5.51
C THR A 108 -2.53 -12.21 -4.60
N GLY A 109 -2.04 -12.97 -3.64
CA GLY A 109 -2.88 -13.66 -2.67
C GLY A 109 -2.05 -14.26 -1.56
N ARG A 110 -2.71 -14.90 -0.63
CA ARG A 110 -2.07 -15.74 0.40
C ARG A 110 -2.38 -17.20 0.12
N TYR A 111 -1.43 -18.05 0.35
CA TYR A 111 -1.60 -19.50 0.26
C TYR A 111 -1.20 -20.16 1.58
N ARG A 112 -1.73 -21.34 1.81
CA ARG A 112 -1.46 -22.14 3.01
C ARG A 112 -0.43 -23.23 2.73
N ASP A 113 -0.58 -23.90 1.58
CA ASP A 113 0.19 -25.10 1.27
C ASP A 113 1.23 -24.81 0.19
N ALA A 114 2.45 -25.31 0.39
CA ALA A 114 3.51 -25.28 -0.60
C ALA A 114 3.24 -26.31 -1.70
N GLY A 115 3.69 -26.05 -2.92
CA GLY A 115 3.53 -27.00 -4.02
C GLY A 115 3.57 -26.34 -5.39
N GLU A 116 3.53 -27.17 -6.42
CA GLU A 116 3.39 -26.69 -7.80
C GLU A 116 1.97 -26.14 -8.00
N VAL A 117 1.89 -24.98 -8.63
CA VAL A 117 0.64 -24.36 -9.07
C VAL A 117 0.69 -24.13 -10.57
N ARG A 118 -0.39 -24.45 -11.25
CA ARG A 118 -0.60 -24.15 -12.67
C ARG A 118 -1.56 -22.98 -12.80
N LEU A 119 -1.19 -22.04 -13.64
CA LEU A 119 -1.96 -20.84 -13.91
C LEU A 119 -2.57 -20.97 -15.31
N GLU A 120 -3.85 -20.71 -15.42
CA GLU A 120 -4.56 -20.60 -16.68
C GLU A 120 -5.28 -19.25 -16.71
N LEU A 121 -4.81 -18.35 -17.55
CA LEU A 121 -5.43 -17.04 -17.75
C LEU A 121 -6.18 -17.08 -19.08
N THR A 122 -7.49 -17.02 -19.02
CA THR A 122 -8.38 -16.97 -20.19
C THR A 122 -8.90 -15.56 -20.40
N GLY A 123 -9.22 -15.22 -21.64
CA GLY A 123 -9.80 -13.93 -22.02
C GLY A 123 -10.20 -13.92 -23.47
N LYS A 124 -10.58 -12.75 -23.98
CA LYS A 124 -10.93 -12.54 -25.39
C LYS A 124 -10.03 -11.51 -26.03
N ARG A 125 -9.59 -11.76 -27.26
CA ARG A 125 -8.90 -10.80 -28.13
C ARG A 125 -9.60 -10.78 -29.48
N ASP A 126 -9.97 -9.59 -29.93
CA ASP A 126 -10.68 -9.42 -31.22
C ASP A 126 -11.92 -10.32 -31.35
N GLY A 127 -12.62 -10.54 -30.21
CA GLY A 127 -13.80 -11.41 -30.13
C GLY A 127 -13.51 -12.91 -30.05
N GLY A 128 -12.25 -13.35 -30.23
CA GLY A 128 -11.84 -14.76 -30.11
C GLY A 128 -11.28 -15.09 -28.72
N PRO A 129 -11.45 -16.35 -28.24
CA PRO A 129 -10.90 -16.79 -26.97
C PRO A 129 -9.37 -16.89 -27.04
N VAL A 130 -8.71 -16.50 -25.96
CA VAL A 130 -7.26 -16.65 -25.76
C VAL A 130 -7.02 -17.31 -24.41
N THR A 131 -6.12 -18.28 -24.38
CA THR A 131 -5.69 -18.94 -23.15
C THR A 131 -4.17 -18.84 -23.02
N LEU A 132 -3.72 -18.34 -21.89
CA LEU A 132 -2.31 -18.29 -21.50
C LEU A 132 -2.12 -19.21 -20.30
N THR A 133 -1.09 -20.05 -20.35
CA THR A 133 -0.78 -21.00 -19.27
C THR A 133 0.62 -20.74 -18.72
N GLY A 134 0.79 -21.03 -17.44
CA GLY A 134 2.07 -20.95 -16.77
C GLY A 134 2.12 -21.91 -15.58
N THR A 135 3.30 -22.13 -15.06
CA THR A 135 3.51 -22.90 -13.84
C THR A 135 4.30 -22.07 -12.84
N GLY A 136 4.06 -22.30 -11.56
CA GLY A 136 4.78 -21.64 -10.47
C GLY A 136 4.99 -22.62 -9.32
N GLN A 137 5.98 -22.32 -8.48
CA GLN A 137 6.25 -23.09 -7.28
C GLN A 137 5.94 -22.22 -6.05
N LEU A 138 4.99 -22.67 -5.25
CA LEU A 138 4.72 -22.08 -3.94
C LEU A 138 5.64 -22.72 -2.91
N THR A 139 6.39 -21.91 -2.18
CA THR A 139 7.38 -22.37 -1.19
C THR A 139 6.85 -22.17 0.23
N ALA A 140 7.12 -23.10 1.14
CA ALA A 140 6.68 -22.96 2.54
C ALA A 140 7.35 -21.78 3.23
N GLN A 141 8.62 -21.53 2.91
CA GLN A 141 9.40 -20.39 3.38
C GLN A 141 10.33 -19.94 2.25
N SER A 142 10.57 -18.64 2.18
CA SER A 142 11.59 -18.06 1.31
C SER A 142 12.60 -17.31 2.17
N SER A 143 13.87 -17.65 1.98
CA SER A 143 15.01 -16.89 2.53
C SER A 143 15.48 -15.78 1.58
N ASP A 144 14.86 -15.65 0.42
CA ASP A 144 15.21 -14.64 -0.56
C ASP A 144 14.68 -13.26 -0.13
N SER A 145 15.57 -12.45 0.41
CA SER A 145 15.25 -11.08 0.84
C SER A 145 14.80 -10.18 -0.33
N SER A 146 15.14 -10.54 -1.57
CA SER A 146 14.68 -9.80 -2.76
C SER A 146 13.18 -9.90 -2.96
N LEU A 147 12.51 -10.91 -2.38
CA LEU A 147 11.06 -11.10 -2.46
C LEU A 147 10.27 -10.41 -1.33
N SER A 148 10.94 -9.75 -0.39
CA SER A 148 10.28 -9.07 0.76
C SER A 148 9.25 -8.02 0.32
N PHE A 149 9.44 -7.41 -0.87
CA PHE A 149 8.48 -6.47 -1.44
C PHE A 149 7.12 -7.09 -1.75
N VAL A 150 7.04 -8.41 -1.98
CA VAL A 150 5.79 -9.11 -2.37
C VAL A 150 4.76 -9.04 -1.26
N GLU A 151 5.18 -9.22 0.00
CA GLU A 151 4.28 -9.08 1.15
C GLU A 151 3.72 -7.66 1.25
N ARG A 152 4.59 -6.65 1.10
CA ARG A 152 4.18 -5.25 1.15
C ARG A 152 3.23 -4.89 0.01
N LEU A 153 3.48 -5.44 -1.18
CA LEU A 153 2.63 -5.29 -2.33
C LEU A 153 1.22 -5.85 -2.07
N TRP A 154 1.15 -7.09 -1.59
CA TRP A 154 -0.10 -7.72 -1.23
C TRP A 154 -0.83 -6.91 -0.14
N ALA A 155 -0.11 -6.48 0.91
CA ALA A 155 -0.68 -5.69 2.00
C ALA A 155 -1.27 -4.36 1.51
N GLY A 156 -0.59 -3.65 0.62
CA GLY A 156 -1.10 -2.42 0.02
C GLY A 156 -2.42 -2.61 -0.72
N ARG A 157 -2.51 -3.68 -1.51
CA ARG A 157 -3.74 -4.05 -2.23
C ARG A 157 -4.86 -4.46 -1.28
N ARG A 158 -4.53 -5.22 -0.23
CA ARG A 158 -5.51 -5.60 0.79
C ARG A 158 -6.04 -4.38 1.55
N ILE A 159 -5.18 -3.42 1.89
CA ILE A 159 -5.58 -2.14 2.50
C ILE A 159 -6.54 -1.38 1.57
N ALA A 160 -6.24 -1.29 0.28
CA ALA A 160 -7.13 -0.64 -0.68
C ALA A 160 -8.50 -1.34 -0.77
N GLU A 161 -8.51 -2.67 -0.75
CA GLU A 161 -9.74 -3.47 -0.73
C GLU A 161 -10.56 -3.25 0.55
N LEU A 162 -9.93 -3.32 1.74
CA LEU A 162 -10.59 -3.07 3.02
C LEU A 162 -11.24 -1.69 3.04
N THR A 163 -10.56 -0.70 2.51
CA THR A 163 -11.09 0.65 2.40
C THR A 163 -12.30 0.72 1.47
N ALA A 164 -12.22 0.07 0.31
CA ALA A 164 -13.36 0.00 -0.62
C ALA A 164 -14.56 -0.71 0.02
N GLN A 165 -14.34 -1.75 0.82
CA GLN A 165 -15.41 -2.44 1.57
C GLN A 165 -16.05 -1.51 2.61
N MET A 166 -15.24 -0.75 3.36
CA MET A 166 -15.76 0.24 4.31
C MET A 166 -16.55 1.36 3.63
N ASP A 167 -16.11 1.82 2.45
CA ASP A 167 -16.84 2.81 1.66
C ASP A 167 -18.21 2.31 1.15
N GLN A 168 -18.34 1.00 0.90
CA GLN A 168 -19.57 0.40 0.38
C GLN A 168 -20.53 -0.03 1.49
N ASN A 169 -20.02 -0.66 2.54
CA ASN A 169 -20.81 -1.37 3.53
C ASN A 169 -20.76 -0.71 4.92
N GLY A 170 -19.96 0.33 5.08
CA GLY A 170 -19.67 0.93 6.39
C GLY A 170 -18.49 0.25 7.10
N GLU A 171 -18.11 0.83 8.22
CA GLU A 171 -17.02 0.31 9.06
C GLU A 171 -17.45 -0.90 9.92
N SER A 172 -16.57 -1.86 10.13
CA SER A 172 -16.69 -2.89 11.16
C SER A 172 -15.38 -3.01 11.94
N ASP A 173 -15.45 -3.58 13.14
CA ASP A 173 -14.27 -3.73 14.00
C ASP A 173 -13.22 -4.66 13.38
N GLU A 174 -13.66 -5.69 12.66
CA GLU A 174 -12.78 -6.62 11.95
C GLU A 174 -12.02 -5.91 10.83
N LEU A 175 -12.70 -5.08 10.01
CA LEU A 175 -12.08 -4.34 8.93
C LEU A 175 -11.08 -3.30 9.44
N LEU A 176 -11.43 -2.61 10.53
CA LEU A 176 -10.55 -1.62 11.17
C LEU A 176 -9.33 -2.30 11.78
N THR A 177 -9.50 -3.43 12.45
CA THR A 177 -8.41 -4.19 13.08
C THR A 177 -7.46 -4.70 11.99
N GLU A 178 -7.96 -5.33 10.94
CA GLU A 178 -7.13 -5.81 9.83
C GLU A 178 -6.38 -4.66 9.14
N LEU A 179 -7.04 -3.52 8.92
CA LEU A 179 -6.42 -2.34 8.34
C LEU A 179 -5.26 -1.81 9.21
N LEU A 180 -5.49 -1.74 10.53
CA LEU A 180 -4.47 -1.28 11.48
C LEU A 180 -3.26 -2.21 11.51
N GLU A 181 -3.49 -3.52 11.61
CA GLU A 181 -2.44 -4.53 11.63
C GLU A 181 -1.58 -4.51 10.37
N LEU A 182 -2.22 -4.46 9.19
CA LEU A 182 -1.49 -4.38 7.92
C LEU A 182 -0.69 -3.09 7.79
N SER A 183 -1.28 -1.96 8.19
CA SER A 183 -0.60 -0.65 8.16
C SER A 183 0.62 -0.64 9.08
N LYS A 184 0.48 -1.17 10.29
CA LYS A 184 1.58 -1.30 11.25
C LYS A 184 2.66 -2.25 10.75
N LYS A 185 2.28 -3.49 10.43
CA LYS A 185 3.22 -4.56 10.06
C LYS A 185 4.06 -4.19 8.84
N HIS A 186 3.45 -3.60 7.83
CA HIS A 186 4.14 -3.30 6.56
C HIS A 186 4.55 -1.83 6.41
N GLY A 187 4.36 -1.00 7.43
CA GLY A 187 4.71 0.43 7.39
C GLY A 187 3.97 1.20 6.30
N ILE A 188 2.75 0.78 5.96
CA ILE A 188 1.95 1.41 4.92
C ILE A 188 1.05 2.45 5.56
N LEU A 189 1.43 3.72 5.46
CA LEU A 189 0.60 4.81 5.92
C LEU A 189 -0.44 5.19 4.87
N THR A 190 -1.68 5.27 5.32
CA THR A 190 -2.82 5.78 4.56
C THR A 190 -3.29 7.09 5.20
N PRO A 191 -4.18 7.86 4.56
CA PRO A 191 -4.78 9.02 5.18
C PRO A 191 -5.47 8.73 6.52
N TRP A 192 -5.95 7.51 6.73
CA TRP A 192 -6.58 7.08 7.99
C TRP A 192 -5.59 6.61 9.05
N THR A 193 -4.44 6.08 8.64
CA THR A 193 -3.43 5.51 9.54
C THR A 193 -2.20 6.41 9.70
N SER A 194 -2.21 7.62 9.15
CA SER A 194 -1.11 8.57 9.23
C SER A 194 -0.75 8.97 10.68
N PHE A 195 -1.72 8.91 11.60
CA PHE A 195 -1.49 9.15 13.03
C PHE A 195 -0.50 8.16 13.67
N LEU A 196 -0.31 6.97 13.08
CA LEU A 196 0.68 6.00 13.57
C LEU A 196 2.11 6.54 13.49
N ALA A 197 2.38 7.48 12.60
CA ALA A 197 3.69 8.11 12.48
C ALA A 197 3.91 9.25 13.52
N ASP A 198 2.88 9.67 14.26
CA ASP A 198 3.03 10.65 15.35
C ASP A 198 3.81 10.02 16.50
N GLU A 199 4.89 10.68 16.96
CA GLU A 199 5.74 10.22 18.06
C GLU A 199 4.98 9.99 19.36
N ARG A 200 3.92 10.77 19.60
CA ARG A 200 3.11 10.75 20.82
C ARG A 200 2.04 9.66 20.82
N GLN A 201 1.77 9.09 19.66
CA GLN A 201 0.72 8.09 19.53
C GLN A 201 1.26 6.69 19.83
N SER A 202 0.64 5.99 20.76
CA SER A 202 0.96 4.58 21.01
C SER A 202 0.60 3.72 19.80
N LEU A 203 1.41 2.70 19.55
CA LEU A 203 1.11 1.66 18.55
C LEU A 203 0.20 0.57 19.10
N ASP A 204 -0.18 0.65 20.38
CA ASP A 204 -1.09 -0.30 21.01
C ASP A 204 -2.49 -0.25 20.36
N ALA A 205 -3.07 -1.43 20.13
CA ALA A 205 -4.38 -1.56 19.47
C ALA A 205 -5.51 -0.88 20.27
N VAL A 206 -5.43 -0.88 21.59
CA VAL A 206 -6.45 -0.28 22.46
C VAL A 206 -6.59 1.23 22.22
N THR A 207 -5.48 1.91 22.02
CA THR A 207 -5.47 3.36 21.74
C THR A 207 -5.57 3.68 20.25
N ALA A 208 -5.01 2.86 19.37
CA ALA A 208 -4.96 3.10 17.95
C ALA A 208 -6.31 2.85 17.23
N LEU A 209 -7.10 1.85 17.65
CA LEU A 209 -8.41 1.55 17.02
C LEU A 209 -9.43 2.70 17.14
N PRO A 210 -9.63 3.34 18.33
CA PRO A 210 -10.51 4.50 18.42
C PRO A 210 -10.05 5.67 17.54
N ALA A 211 -8.75 5.93 17.47
CA ALA A 211 -8.18 6.96 16.62
C ALA A 211 -8.42 6.67 15.13
N LEU A 212 -8.21 5.40 14.71
CA LEU A 212 -8.49 4.95 13.35
C LEU A 212 -9.97 5.12 13.01
N ARG A 213 -10.86 4.70 13.89
CA ARG A 213 -12.32 4.86 13.68
C ARG A 213 -12.69 6.32 13.51
N GLY A 214 -12.14 7.22 14.34
CA GLY A 214 -12.32 8.66 14.18
C GLY A 214 -11.87 9.17 12.82
N ALA A 215 -10.67 8.78 12.39
CA ALA A 215 -10.12 9.17 11.10
C ALA A 215 -10.93 8.63 9.91
N VAL A 216 -11.41 7.39 9.98
CA VAL A 216 -12.28 6.80 8.95
C VAL A 216 -13.59 7.57 8.84
N ARG A 217 -14.26 7.88 9.96
CA ARG A 217 -15.51 8.66 9.98
C ARG A 217 -15.32 10.08 9.45
N GLU A 218 -14.26 10.75 9.87
CA GLU A 218 -13.93 12.08 9.36
C GLU A 218 -13.71 12.05 7.85
N GLN A 219 -12.97 11.06 7.35
CA GLN A 219 -12.71 10.91 5.93
C GLN A 219 -13.98 10.56 5.13
N ALA A 220 -14.88 9.74 5.71
CA ALA A 220 -16.15 9.39 5.07
C ALA A 220 -17.05 10.61 4.83
N GLN A 221 -16.93 11.66 5.66
CA GLN A 221 -17.66 12.93 5.48
C GLN A 221 -17.05 13.80 4.38
N ARG A 222 -15.77 13.56 4.00
CA ARG A 222 -15.06 14.35 2.99
C ARG A 222 -15.25 13.74 1.60
N VAL A 223 -16.36 14.04 0.95
CA VAL A 223 -16.67 13.52 -0.40
C VAL A 223 -15.97 14.29 -1.51
N SER A 224 -15.56 15.54 -1.25
CA SER A 224 -14.90 16.46 -2.20
C SER A 224 -13.75 17.20 -1.52
N GLY A 225 -13.01 18.00 -2.28
CA GLY A 225 -11.88 18.78 -1.81
C GLY A 225 -10.53 18.09 -2.04
N ALA A 226 -9.45 18.87 -1.89
CA ALA A 226 -8.09 18.39 -2.11
C ALA A 226 -7.74 17.14 -1.28
N ALA A 227 -8.16 17.10 -0.01
CA ALA A 227 -7.89 15.98 0.88
C ALA A 227 -8.60 14.68 0.41
N ALA A 228 -9.84 14.77 -0.08
CA ALA A 228 -10.56 13.62 -0.62
C ALA A 228 -9.86 13.06 -1.86
N ILE A 229 -9.47 13.92 -2.81
CA ILE A 229 -8.76 13.51 -4.02
C ILE A 229 -7.40 12.89 -3.69
N HIS A 230 -6.64 13.48 -2.77
CA HIS A 230 -5.36 12.90 -2.31
C HIS A 230 -5.52 11.52 -1.71
N SER A 231 -6.57 11.33 -0.87
CA SER A 231 -6.85 10.04 -0.26
C SER A 231 -7.17 8.98 -1.33
N ARG A 232 -8.03 9.33 -2.31
CA ARG A 232 -8.38 8.42 -3.42
C ARG A 232 -7.18 8.08 -4.29
N SER A 233 -6.37 9.07 -4.66
CA SER A 233 -5.13 8.83 -5.42
C SER A 233 -4.15 7.93 -4.67
N THR A 234 -4.08 8.02 -3.34
CA THR A 234 -3.24 7.14 -2.53
C THR A 234 -3.74 5.69 -2.57
N LEU A 235 -5.05 5.48 -2.42
CA LEU A 235 -5.66 4.16 -2.53
C LEU A 235 -5.49 3.54 -3.91
N GLN A 236 -5.71 4.33 -4.97
CA GLN A 236 -5.50 3.87 -6.35
C GLN A 236 -4.05 3.43 -6.56
N ARG A 237 -3.07 4.17 -6.02
CA ARG A 237 -1.66 3.76 -6.07
C ARG A 237 -1.39 2.47 -5.30
N LEU A 238 -1.96 2.30 -4.11
CA LEU A 238 -1.84 1.06 -3.34
C LEU A 238 -2.46 -0.13 -4.08
N ALA A 239 -3.60 0.06 -4.72
CA ALA A 239 -4.24 -0.96 -5.53
C ALA A 239 -3.44 -1.30 -6.80
N ALA A 240 -2.83 -0.30 -7.44
CA ALA A 240 -2.07 -0.45 -8.67
C ALA A 240 -0.60 -0.86 -8.45
N SER A 241 -0.06 -0.65 -7.24
CA SER A 241 1.35 -0.87 -6.96
C SER A 241 1.78 -2.29 -7.30
N ALA A 242 2.60 -2.45 -8.26
CA ALA A 242 3.62 -3.40 -8.65
C ALA A 242 3.59 -3.87 -10.09
N GLY A 243 4.39 -3.36 -10.81
CA GLY A 243 4.61 -3.55 -12.21
C GLY A 243 4.55 -2.19 -12.82
N ALA A 244 5.25 -1.94 -13.89
CA ALA A 244 5.25 -0.66 -14.56
C ALA A 244 3.87 -0.03 -14.46
N ALA A 245 3.75 1.04 -13.69
CA ALA A 245 2.47 1.71 -13.53
C ALA A 245 1.94 1.94 -14.94
N PRO A 246 0.74 1.44 -15.27
CA PRO A 246 0.17 1.79 -16.55
C PRO A 246 0.16 3.32 -16.61
N ALA A 247 0.53 3.89 -17.72
CA ALA A 247 0.51 5.34 -17.93
C ALA A 247 -0.84 5.97 -17.56
N PHE A 248 -1.84 5.14 -17.37
CA PHE A 248 -3.21 5.47 -17.00
C PHE A 248 -3.55 5.29 -15.51
N GLY A 249 -2.90 4.39 -14.78
CA GLY A 249 -3.38 3.91 -13.46
C GLY A 249 -2.69 4.53 -12.26
N SER A 250 -1.52 5.10 -12.43
CA SER A 250 -0.99 5.99 -11.42
C SER A 250 -1.73 7.31 -11.58
N GLY A 251 -2.72 7.56 -10.75
CA GLY A 251 -3.29 8.89 -10.57
C GLY A 251 -2.18 9.86 -10.17
N GLY A 252 -1.18 9.96 -11.04
CA GLY A 252 -0.14 10.96 -10.96
C GLY A 252 -0.87 12.28 -11.02
N MET A 253 -0.87 12.99 -9.91
CA MET A 253 -1.10 14.41 -9.95
C MET A 253 -0.20 14.95 -11.04
N LEU A 254 -0.78 15.32 -12.19
CA LEU A 254 -0.11 16.15 -13.16
C LEU A 254 0.02 17.54 -12.50
N SER A 255 0.98 17.63 -11.59
CA SER A 255 1.41 18.89 -11.01
C SER A 255 2.35 19.52 -12.02
N GLY A 256 1.89 20.57 -12.67
CA GLY A 256 2.74 21.44 -13.46
C GLY A 256 3.69 22.20 -12.55
N ALA A 257 4.84 21.61 -12.23
CA ALA A 257 5.97 22.29 -11.65
C ALA A 257 7.09 22.31 -12.69
N ALA A 258 7.13 23.37 -13.46
CA ALA A 258 8.34 23.76 -14.17
C ALA A 258 9.39 24.20 -13.13
N GLY A 259 10.51 23.50 -13.09
CA GLY A 259 11.77 24.00 -12.55
C GLY A 259 12.10 23.66 -11.12
N GLN A 260 12.78 22.57 -10.93
CA GLN A 260 14.12 22.41 -10.32
C GLN A 260 14.40 20.94 -10.08
N SER A 261 15.47 20.46 -10.70
CA SER A 261 15.95 19.09 -10.64
C SER A 261 16.50 18.73 -9.26
N SER A 262 15.69 18.03 -8.48
CA SER A 262 16.21 17.11 -7.48
C SER A 262 15.49 15.78 -7.72
N ALA A 263 16.23 14.77 -8.15
CA ALA A 263 15.72 13.45 -8.45
C ALA A 263 14.92 12.91 -7.25
N PRO A 264 13.68 12.46 -7.44
CA PRO A 264 12.91 11.86 -6.35
C PRO A 264 13.61 10.54 -5.96
N ARG A 265 13.87 10.37 -4.67
CA ARG A 265 14.30 9.07 -4.13
C ARG A 265 13.21 8.03 -4.47
N PRO A 266 13.58 6.84 -5.01
CA PRO A 266 12.61 5.79 -5.27
C PRO A 266 11.92 5.41 -3.96
N GLY A 267 10.60 5.58 -3.88
CA GLY A 267 9.79 5.18 -2.73
C GLY A 267 9.07 6.28 -1.95
N ALA A 268 9.31 7.57 -2.23
CA ALA A 268 8.60 8.65 -1.54
C ALA A 268 7.12 8.72 -1.96
N THR A 269 6.20 8.61 -1.00
CA THR A 269 4.76 8.72 -1.22
C THR A 269 4.26 10.15 -0.98
N ALA A 270 3.07 10.51 -1.47
CA ALA A 270 2.50 11.85 -1.19
C ALA A 270 2.15 12.04 0.30
N VAL A 271 2.02 10.95 1.06
CA VAL A 271 1.92 10.97 2.52
C VAL A 271 3.25 11.46 3.11
N ASP A 272 4.40 11.11 2.49
CA ASP A 272 5.72 11.56 2.93
C ASP A 272 5.86 13.09 2.84
N ALA A 273 5.28 13.72 1.82
CA ALA A 273 5.31 15.18 1.67
C ALA A 273 4.40 15.91 2.69
N ALA A 274 3.27 15.32 3.05
CA ALA A 274 2.35 15.88 4.05
C ALA A 274 2.87 15.67 5.48
N THR A 275 3.54 14.55 5.74
CA THR A 275 4.19 14.23 7.02
C THR A 275 5.48 15.01 7.21
N ALA A 276 6.27 15.23 6.15
CA ALA A 276 7.47 16.05 6.19
C ALA A 276 7.18 17.51 6.62
N LYS A 277 6.05 18.07 6.19
CA LYS A 277 5.61 19.41 6.65
C LYS A 277 5.26 19.48 8.14
N ARG A 278 4.99 18.34 8.79
CA ARG A 278 4.65 18.27 10.22
C ARG A 278 5.82 17.79 11.10
N GLY A 279 7.00 17.54 10.52
CA GLY A 279 8.13 16.98 11.27
C GLY A 279 7.93 15.51 11.68
N ILE A 280 6.98 14.82 11.07
CA ILE A 280 6.67 13.42 11.36
C ILE A 280 7.54 12.53 10.47
N LEU A 281 8.32 11.64 11.06
CA LEU A 281 9.15 10.70 10.31
C LEU A 281 8.31 9.53 9.80
N SER A 282 8.44 9.23 8.50
CA SER A 282 7.80 8.05 7.91
C SER A 282 8.40 6.77 8.50
N PRO A 283 7.58 5.71 8.67
CA PRO A 283 8.10 4.43 9.16
C PRO A 283 9.19 3.89 8.23
N ARG A 284 10.21 3.25 8.82
CA ARG A 284 11.25 2.53 8.07
C ARG A 284 10.92 1.05 8.00
N VAL A 285 11.03 0.50 6.81
CA VAL A 285 10.92 -0.94 6.59
C VAL A 285 12.28 -1.48 6.20
N VAL A 286 12.78 -2.43 6.97
CA VAL A 286 14.09 -3.07 6.78
C VAL A 286 13.86 -4.57 6.71
N GLY A 287 14.08 -5.17 5.53
CA GLY A 287 13.66 -6.56 5.30
C GLY A 287 12.15 -6.70 5.54
N ASN A 288 11.79 -7.58 6.47
CA ASN A 288 10.39 -7.86 6.87
C ASN A 288 9.96 -7.13 8.15
N ARG A 289 10.77 -6.21 8.66
CA ARG A 289 10.55 -5.51 9.91
C ARG A 289 10.18 -4.05 9.67
N THR A 290 9.24 -3.53 10.47
CA THR A 290 8.79 -2.13 10.40
C THR A 290 9.12 -1.42 11.69
N PHE A 291 9.66 -0.22 11.58
CA PHE A 291 10.08 0.62 12.69
C PHE A 291 9.40 1.97 12.61
N PHE A 292 8.93 2.46 13.74
CA PHE A 292 8.37 3.79 13.90
C PHE A 292 9.26 4.64 14.79
N TRP A 293 9.38 5.92 14.46
CA TRP A 293 10.10 6.87 15.30
C TRP A 293 9.24 7.26 16.50
N LYS A 294 9.67 6.92 17.71
CA LYS A 294 8.95 7.18 18.96
C LYS A 294 9.94 7.65 20.02
N GLU A 295 9.65 8.79 20.65
CA GLU A 295 10.47 9.31 21.76
C GLU A 295 11.98 9.29 21.46
N SER A 296 12.38 9.83 20.31
CA SER A 296 13.78 9.92 19.86
C SER A 296 14.47 8.57 19.63
N CYS A 297 13.73 7.52 19.27
CA CYS A 297 14.25 6.20 18.96
C CYS A 297 13.40 5.50 17.90
N TRP A 298 14.02 4.70 17.06
CA TRP A 298 13.32 3.78 16.19
C TRP A 298 12.84 2.59 17.01
N VAL A 299 11.55 2.35 17.04
CA VAL A 299 10.91 1.26 17.80
C VAL A 299 10.29 0.29 16.82
N GLU A 300 10.69 -0.97 16.92
CA GLU A 300 10.07 -2.05 16.12
C GLU A 300 8.57 -2.16 16.43
N VAL A 301 7.76 -2.45 15.43
CA VAL A 301 6.30 -2.38 15.49
C VAL A 301 5.67 -3.23 16.61
N ASP A 302 6.30 -4.35 16.94
CA ASP A 302 5.82 -5.28 17.97
C ASP A 302 6.33 -4.94 19.38
N LEU A 303 7.05 -3.82 19.52
CA LEU A 303 7.58 -3.34 20.79
C LEU A 303 6.88 -2.05 21.22
N GLN A 304 6.91 -1.80 22.52
CA GLN A 304 6.46 -0.54 23.12
C GLN A 304 7.65 0.28 23.61
N THR A 305 7.49 1.58 23.73
CA THR A 305 8.54 2.44 24.30
C THR A 305 8.90 2.04 25.74
N ALA A 306 7.95 1.49 26.48
CA ALA A 306 8.19 0.97 27.83
C ALA A 306 9.18 -0.20 27.87
N ASP A 307 9.30 -0.97 26.79
CA ASP A 307 10.22 -2.11 26.69
C ASP A 307 11.70 -1.67 26.76
N ARG A 308 11.99 -0.38 26.57
CA ARG A 308 13.32 0.20 26.79
C ARG A 308 13.87 -0.03 28.17
N ASN A 309 12.99 -0.09 29.17
CA ASN A 309 13.40 -0.23 30.58
C ASN A 309 13.91 -1.66 30.88
N SER A 310 13.43 -2.63 30.14
CA SER A 310 13.80 -4.04 30.26
C SER A 310 14.77 -4.52 29.16
N ALA A 311 15.04 -3.66 28.16
CA ALA A 311 15.91 -4.01 27.05
C ALA A 311 17.39 -4.09 27.48
N GLU A 312 18.12 -5.02 26.89
CA GLU A 312 19.57 -5.10 26.99
C GLU A 312 20.20 -3.96 26.18
N ARG A 313 21.02 -3.13 26.84
CA ARG A 313 21.65 -1.97 26.19
C ARG A 313 22.94 -2.36 25.52
N VAL A 314 23.05 -2.00 24.25
CA VAL A 314 24.21 -2.25 23.42
C VAL A 314 24.69 -0.93 22.81
N VAL A 315 25.95 -0.63 22.99
CA VAL A 315 26.57 0.56 22.39
C VAL A 315 26.92 0.25 20.94
N MET A 316 26.55 1.17 20.04
CA MET A 316 26.91 1.04 18.61
C MET A 316 28.41 0.91 18.42
N PHE A 317 28.77 0.04 17.49
CA PHE A 317 30.17 -0.26 17.13
C PHE A 317 31.01 -0.88 18.26
N SER A 318 30.39 -1.37 19.35
CA SER A 318 31.07 -2.19 20.37
C SER A 318 31.23 -3.64 19.88
N ASP A 319 32.09 -4.42 20.57
CA ASP A 319 32.25 -5.85 20.27
C ASP A 319 30.89 -6.60 20.35
N GLN A 320 30.03 -6.22 21.29
CA GLN A 320 28.68 -6.79 21.43
C GLN A 320 27.80 -6.44 20.23
N TYR A 321 27.88 -5.23 19.71
CA TYR A 321 27.16 -4.81 18.50
C TYR A 321 27.56 -5.64 17.29
N PHE A 322 28.87 -5.85 17.07
CA PHE A 322 29.35 -6.68 15.98
C PHE A 322 28.99 -8.16 16.18
N ALA A 323 29.06 -8.66 17.41
CA ALA A 323 28.61 -10.01 17.72
C ALA A 323 27.12 -10.26 17.44
N LEU A 324 26.28 -9.26 17.62
CA LEU A 324 24.85 -9.32 17.24
C LEU A 324 24.68 -9.28 15.71
N SER A 325 25.46 -8.46 15.02
CA SER A 325 25.44 -8.37 13.56
C SER A 325 25.86 -9.68 12.89
N ASP A 326 26.81 -10.39 13.46
CA ASP A 326 27.35 -11.65 12.91
C ASP A 326 26.43 -12.86 13.14
N LYS A 327 25.49 -12.76 14.07
CA LYS A 327 24.60 -13.89 14.40
C LYS A 327 23.56 -14.18 13.33
N ASP A 328 23.08 -13.15 12.65
CA ASP A 328 21.96 -13.25 11.72
C ASP A 328 22.02 -12.13 10.67
N ALA A 329 21.82 -12.50 9.40
CA ALA A 329 21.83 -11.57 8.29
C ALA A 329 20.73 -10.49 8.43
N ASP A 330 19.56 -10.83 8.99
CA ASP A 330 18.48 -9.88 9.24
C ASP A 330 18.86 -8.87 10.33
N ALA A 331 19.56 -9.33 11.38
CA ALA A 331 20.08 -8.45 12.42
C ALA A 331 21.12 -7.47 11.84
N SER A 332 22.06 -7.96 11.04
CA SER A 332 23.05 -7.13 10.35
C SER A 332 22.40 -6.05 9.50
N LEU A 333 21.39 -6.42 8.68
CA LEU A 333 20.68 -5.52 7.83
C LEU A 333 19.95 -4.43 8.63
N CYS A 334 19.27 -4.81 9.73
CA CYS A 334 18.58 -3.88 10.61
C CYS A 334 19.55 -2.92 11.30
N LEU A 335 20.64 -3.44 11.87
CA LEU A 335 21.63 -2.59 12.56
C LEU A 335 22.27 -1.58 11.61
N ALA A 336 22.59 -1.99 10.39
CA ALA A 336 23.18 -1.11 9.38
C ALA A 336 22.20 -0.03 8.88
N ALA A 337 20.88 -0.29 8.90
CA ALA A 337 19.88 0.61 8.34
C ALA A 337 19.69 1.92 9.13
N PHE A 338 19.98 1.92 10.44
CA PHE A 338 19.68 3.08 11.31
C PHE A 338 20.89 4.00 11.54
N GLY A 339 22.10 3.61 11.11
CA GLY A 339 23.31 4.40 11.28
C GLY A 339 23.57 4.72 12.76
N GLU A 340 23.69 5.99 13.10
CA GLU A 340 23.92 6.46 14.49
C GLU A 340 22.64 6.72 15.28
N GLN A 341 21.45 6.39 14.73
CA GLN A 341 20.18 6.61 15.40
C GLN A 341 19.83 5.48 16.35
N PRO A 342 19.35 5.77 17.57
CA PRO A 342 18.98 4.72 18.50
C PRO A 342 17.83 3.87 17.98
N VAL A 343 17.91 2.55 18.23
CA VAL A 343 16.90 1.59 17.81
C VAL A 343 16.57 0.59 18.91
N LEU A 344 15.29 0.38 19.13
CA LEU A 344 14.75 -0.67 19.99
C LEU A 344 14.27 -1.82 19.10
N ILE A 345 14.92 -2.97 19.21
CA ILE A 345 14.75 -4.10 18.31
C ILE A 345 14.73 -5.43 19.08
N ARG A 346 13.91 -6.37 18.61
CA ARG A 346 13.92 -7.75 19.13
C ARG A 346 14.76 -8.66 18.23
N LEU A 347 15.79 -9.28 18.80
CA LEU A 347 16.61 -10.28 18.11
C LEU A 347 16.46 -11.63 18.86
N GLY A 348 15.81 -12.59 18.20
CA GLY A 348 15.42 -13.83 18.86
C GLY A 348 14.38 -13.58 19.98
N GLN A 349 14.73 -13.94 21.22
CA GLN A 349 13.86 -13.74 22.38
C GLN A 349 14.22 -12.49 23.21
N VAL A 350 15.29 -11.80 22.85
CA VAL A 350 15.83 -10.68 23.63
C VAL A 350 15.50 -9.36 22.93
N VAL A 351 15.09 -8.36 23.71
CA VAL A 351 14.91 -6.98 23.26
C VAL A 351 16.17 -6.20 23.54
N TYR A 352 16.71 -5.57 22.52
CA TYR A 352 17.92 -4.76 22.59
C TYR A 352 17.61 -3.29 22.33
N LEU A 353 18.19 -2.43 23.14
CA LEU A 353 18.26 -0.99 22.88
C LEU A 353 19.68 -0.66 22.39
N ILE A 354 19.81 -0.41 21.10
CA ILE A 354 21.06 -0.01 20.49
C ILE A 354 21.17 1.50 20.55
N GLU A 355 22.20 1.99 21.24
CA GLU A 355 22.40 3.43 21.45
C GLU A 355 23.77 3.87 20.87
N PRO A 356 23.89 5.10 20.36
CA PRO A 356 25.20 5.63 19.97
C PRO A 356 26.14 5.69 21.17
N ALA A 357 27.42 5.53 20.92
CA ALA A 357 28.45 5.74 21.94
C ALA A 357 28.27 7.17 22.51
N ARG A 358 28.11 7.31 23.81
CA ARG A 358 28.04 8.62 24.44
C ARG A 358 29.37 9.34 24.20
N GLY A 359 29.41 10.19 23.17
CA GLY A 359 30.53 11.11 22.94
C GLY A 359 30.52 12.15 24.05
N ALA A 360 31.69 12.40 24.61
CA ALA A 360 31.93 13.56 25.46
C ALA A 360 31.64 14.84 24.65
N GLY A 361 30.52 15.50 24.89
CA GLY A 361 30.20 16.76 24.25
C GLY A 361 28.71 16.99 24.05
N GLU A 362 27.93 17.15 25.11
CA GLU A 362 26.68 17.90 25.05
C GLU A 362 26.99 19.35 24.69
N SER A 363 26.71 19.76 23.47
CA SER A 363 26.36 21.12 23.17
C SER A 363 24.90 21.13 22.72
N THR A 364 24.04 21.52 23.65
CA THR A 364 22.71 22.04 23.42
C THR A 364 22.77 23.20 22.44
N GLU A 365 22.41 22.96 21.18
CA GLU A 365 21.89 23.99 20.31
C GLU A 365 20.78 23.41 19.47
N ARG A 366 19.56 23.84 19.80
CA ARG A 366 18.42 23.75 18.89
C ARG A 366 18.57 24.85 17.83
N PRO A 367 18.23 24.59 16.58
CA PRO A 367 17.66 25.60 15.72
C PRO A 367 16.14 25.68 15.86
#